data_1033b433525e06593758fb0eb5e4edb0
#
_entry.id   1033b433525e06593758fb0eb5e4edb0
#
_cell.length_a   1.000
_cell.length_b   1.000
_cell.length_c   1.000
_cell.angle_alpha   90.00
_cell.angle_beta   90.00
_cell.angle_gamma   90.00
#
_symmetry.space_group_name_H-M   'P 1'
#
loop_
_entity.id
_entity.type
_entity.pdbx_description
1 polymer ?
#
loop_
_entity_poly.entity_id
_entity_poly.type
_entity_poly.pdbx_seq_one_letter_code
_entity_poly.pdbx_strand_id
1 'polypeptide(L)'
;MNIHIKLLSTIILSSLTYGCTEDFEEMNTSPNDLTSVPYKTLITNAEISIAQTYNPILSYEVSWTRYNVRDVYVQNDRYEQTGAGTNFNVYSGHLKNLQVAIELAQEAEDDNAVAVAQIMKAYAFQNMTDWYGDIPYSEALRADDAENGTIYPKYDSQQSIYMDIIAQLKAANTMINTAESMGTADVIFDGDMTKWKKFANSLLLRVYMRMSLVDAATAKSGIEEIMANPSTYPIIDSNENAAFKYWLPEDATYRSPYYMDPTQAAKQENVTSAYMVDFLKTRNDLARLAVYAEPAASSGEYVGLPLGTLGQNTPDLSIMGVAEFRSADSPTRIMRYSEVLFILAEAALNDWNVGMTAQEAYEAAITASFEEYNLDIGTYLSEPLVDFNGGRNQRELIGEQKWCALYPDGNQGWAEVRRTGYPVYVAITEPVETLYPGKGTIVRKPYPYTEAISNPEGFNAAISAQPGIIEEKFGAGVWWDVD
;
A
#
# COMPACT_ATOMS: atom_id res chain seq x y z
N MET A 1 8.34 -3.50 -86.64
CA MET A 1 8.91 -4.25 -85.49
C MET A 1 8.82 -3.50 -84.18
N ASN A 2 8.05 -2.40 -84.02
CA ASN A 2 8.05 -1.58 -82.84
C ASN A 2 6.70 -1.52 -82.06
N ILE A 3 5.63 -2.12 -82.59
CA ILE A 3 4.32 -2.07 -81.94
C ILE A 3 4.12 -3.29 -81.04
N HIS A 4 4.59 -4.46 -81.40
CA HIS A 4 4.46 -5.68 -80.56
C HIS A 4 5.35 -5.69 -79.30
N ILE A 5 6.51 -4.98 -79.40
CA ILE A 5 7.40 -4.88 -78.19
C ILE A 5 6.82 -3.93 -77.10
N LYS A 6 6.13 -2.87 -77.51
CA LYS A 6 5.46 -1.92 -76.62
C LYS A 6 4.22 -2.54 -75.94
N LEU A 7 3.47 -3.39 -76.63
CA LEU A 7 2.34 -4.09 -76.09
C LEU A 7 2.78 -5.17 -75.10
N LEU A 8 3.88 -5.88 -75.34
CA LEU A 8 4.41 -6.88 -74.48
C LEU A 8 4.98 -6.26 -73.13
N SER A 9 5.64 -5.10 -73.28
CA SER A 9 6.16 -4.40 -72.05
C SER A 9 5.04 -3.79 -71.20
N THR A 10 3.91 -3.38 -71.77
CA THR A 10 2.76 -2.84 -71.06
C THR A 10 1.99 -3.96 -70.32
N ILE A 11 1.88 -5.15 -70.88
CA ILE A 11 1.24 -6.31 -70.28
C ILE A 11 2.11 -6.88 -69.16
N ILE A 12 3.43 -6.88 -69.29
CA ILE A 12 4.35 -7.33 -68.23
C ILE A 12 4.39 -6.32 -67.07
N LEU A 13 4.22 -5.02 -67.27
CA LEU A 13 4.18 -4.01 -66.24
C LEU A 13 2.85 -4.00 -65.48
N SER A 14 1.73 -4.37 -66.16
CA SER A 14 0.42 -4.48 -65.47
C SER A 14 0.23 -5.77 -64.67
N SER A 15 1.02 -6.83 -64.92
CA SER A 15 1.00 -8.06 -64.15
C SER A 15 1.88 -8.03 -62.88
N LEU A 16 2.70 -6.98 -62.70
CA LEU A 16 3.53 -6.79 -61.52
C LEU A 16 2.86 -5.95 -60.39
N THR A 17 1.65 -5.45 -60.63
CA THR A 17 0.89 -4.68 -59.63
C THR A 17 -0.19 -5.48 -58.88
N TYR A 18 -0.37 -6.76 -59.22
CA TYR A 18 -1.12 -7.70 -58.37
C TYR A 18 -0.16 -8.43 -57.44
N GLY A 19 0.53 -7.70 -56.61
CA GLY A 19 1.30 -8.24 -55.49
C GLY A 19 0.43 -8.28 -54.26
N CYS A 20 0.22 -9.49 -53.81
CA CYS A 20 -0.21 -9.90 -52.47
C CYS A 20 -0.35 -8.77 -51.40
N THR A 21 -1.48 -8.13 -51.33
CA THR A 21 -1.83 -7.24 -50.23
C THR A 21 -3.08 -7.74 -49.47
N GLU A 22 -3.73 -8.80 -49.96
CA GLU A 22 -4.93 -9.32 -49.30
C GLU A 22 -4.62 -10.13 -48.03
N ASP A 23 -3.39 -10.66 -47.89
CA ASP A 23 -3.02 -11.49 -46.72
C ASP A 23 -2.09 -10.76 -45.73
N PHE A 24 -1.84 -9.45 -45.89
CA PHE A 24 -0.91 -8.72 -45.00
C PHE A 24 -1.46 -8.56 -43.60
N GLU A 25 -2.77 -8.45 -43.41
CA GLU A 25 -3.40 -8.41 -42.08
C GLU A 25 -3.37 -9.81 -41.46
N GLU A 26 -3.59 -10.86 -42.23
CA GLU A 26 -3.58 -12.24 -41.70
C GLU A 26 -2.15 -12.76 -41.44
N MET A 27 -1.15 -12.35 -42.20
CA MET A 27 0.26 -12.67 -41.97
C MET A 27 0.90 -11.87 -40.85
N ASN A 28 0.38 -10.71 -40.50
CA ASN A 28 0.86 -9.90 -39.37
C ASN A 28 0.13 -10.18 -38.06
N THR A 29 -0.95 -10.94 -38.10
CA THR A 29 -1.56 -11.47 -36.88
C THR A 29 -0.85 -12.77 -36.49
N SER A 30 0.00 -12.72 -35.48
CA SER A 30 0.57 -13.94 -34.89
C SER A 30 -0.58 -14.82 -34.42
N PRO A 31 -0.68 -16.11 -34.87
CA PRO A 31 -1.71 -17.02 -34.33
C PRO A 31 -1.54 -17.32 -32.83
N ASN A 32 -0.45 -16.83 -32.24
CA ASN A 32 -0.15 -16.90 -30.79
C ASN A 32 -0.30 -15.55 -30.10
N ASP A 33 -0.64 -14.48 -30.78
CA ASP A 33 -0.96 -13.22 -30.13
C ASP A 33 -2.32 -13.37 -29.45
N LEU A 34 -2.32 -13.13 -28.14
CA LEU A 34 -3.54 -13.03 -27.36
C LEU A 34 -4.35 -11.86 -27.94
N THR A 35 -5.39 -12.14 -28.69
CA THR A 35 -6.30 -11.12 -29.27
C THR A 35 -7.10 -10.41 -28.18
N SER A 36 -7.14 -10.97 -26.96
CA SER A 36 -7.67 -10.33 -25.76
C SER A 36 -7.04 -10.97 -24.52
N VAL A 37 -6.71 -10.16 -23.52
CA VAL A 37 -6.29 -10.65 -22.20
C VAL A 37 -7.55 -10.86 -21.34
N PRO A 38 -7.78 -12.05 -20.77
CA PRO A 38 -8.91 -12.25 -19.85
C PRO A 38 -8.84 -11.28 -18.67
N TYR A 39 -9.95 -10.61 -18.35
CA TYR A 39 -10.00 -9.63 -17.24
C TYR A 39 -9.56 -10.23 -15.91
N LYS A 40 -9.81 -11.51 -15.65
CA LYS A 40 -9.35 -12.22 -14.44
C LYS A 40 -7.81 -12.26 -14.35
N THR A 41 -7.12 -12.42 -15.48
CA THR A 41 -5.64 -12.36 -15.53
C THR A 41 -5.12 -10.95 -15.22
N LEU A 42 -5.83 -9.91 -15.67
CA LEU A 42 -5.49 -8.53 -15.33
C LEU A 42 -5.64 -8.26 -13.82
N ILE A 43 -6.70 -8.80 -13.21
CA ILE A 43 -6.92 -8.71 -11.75
C ILE A 43 -5.80 -9.44 -11.00
N THR A 44 -5.48 -10.69 -11.35
CA THR A 44 -4.36 -11.45 -10.74
C THR A 44 -3.04 -10.68 -10.79
N ASN A 45 -2.72 -10.14 -11.97
CA ASN A 45 -1.50 -9.33 -12.15
C ASN A 45 -1.50 -8.07 -11.29
N ALA A 46 -2.65 -7.40 -11.20
CA ALA A 46 -2.80 -6.19 -10.39
C ALA A 46 -2.68 -6.51 -8.89
N GLU A 47 -3.28 -7.58 -8.38
CA GLU A 47 -3.16 -8.01 -6.99
C GLU A 47 -1.71 -8.27 -6.60
N ILE A 48 -0.97 -9.01 -7.45
CA ILE A 48 0.47 -9.27 -7.24
C ILE A 48 1.26 -7.95 -7.22
N SER A 49 1.05 -7.10 -8.22
CA SER A 49 1.77 -5.82 -8.33
C SER A 49 1.46 -4.87 -7.18
N ILE A 50 0.21 -4.81 -6.74
CA ILE A 50 -0.23 -3.99 -5.59
C ILE A 50 0.42 -4.49 -4.30
N ALA A 51 0.42 -5.80 -4.05
CA ALA A 51 1.05 -6.39 -2.89
C ALA A 51 2.56 -6.07 -2.83
N GLN A 52 3.24 -6.03 -3.98
CA GLN A 52 4.65 -5.66 -4.07
C GLN A 52 4.89 -4.15 -3.91
N THR A 53 3.96 -3.32 -4.38
CA THR A 53 4.14 -1.86 -4.45
C THR A 53 3.84 -1.15 -3.13
N TYR A 54 2.71 -1.49 -2.49
CA TYR A 54 2.19 -0.72 -1.36
C TYR A 54 2.52 -1.31 0.01
N ASN A 55 3.08 -2.50 0.06
CA ASN A 55 3.51 -3.13 1.32
C ASN A 55 5.00 -3.52 1.28
N PRO A 56 5.90 -2.63 0.81
CA PRO A 56 7.31 -2.95 0.76
C PRO A 56 7.91 -2.92 2.17
N ILE A 57 8.56 -4.00 2.56
CA ILE A 57 9.21 -4.13 3.87
C ILE A 57 10.64 -3.55 3.91
N LEU A 58 11.14 -3.06 2.78
CA LEU A 58 12.48 -2.49 2.61
C LEU A 58 12.44 -1.13 1.91
N SER A 59 11.34 -0.40 2.03
CA SER A 59 11.17 0.93 1.43
C SER A 59 11.65 2.06 2.33
N TYR A 60 11.60 3.28 1.83
CA TYR A 60 11.91 4.49 2.59
C TYR A 60 10.93 4.71 3.74
N GLU A 61 9.65 4.37 3.53
CA GLU A 61 8.60 4.51 4.53
C GLU A 61 8.89 3.66 5.77
N VAL A 62 9.55 2.52 5.60
CA VAL A 62 9.99 1.65 6.71
C VAL A 62 11.03 2.35 7.59
N SER A 63 11.93 3.15 7.01
CA SER A 63 12.86 3.99 7.77
C SER A 63 12.17 5.19 8.41
N TRP A 64 11.25 5.84 7.71
CA TRP A 64 10.49 6.97 8.23
C TRP A 64 9.60 6.60 9.43
N THR A 65 9.11 5.36 9.44
CA THR A 65 8.40 4.78 10.59
C THR A 65 9.29 4.26 11.70
N ARG A 66 10.61 4.34 11.57
CA ARG A 66 11.55 3.78 12.54
C ARG A 66 11.43 2.28 12.73
N TYR A 67 10.95 1.53 11.73
CA TYR A 67 10.92 0.06 11.79
C TYR A 67 12.30 -0.52 11.54
N ASN A 68 12.84 -0.28 10.35
CA ASN A 68 14.19 -0.64 9.97
C ASN A 68 14.91 0.59 9.43
N VAL A 69 16.24 0.57 9.46
CA VAL A 69 17.09 1.66 9.01
C VAL A 69 18.22 1.10 8.17
N ARG A 70 18.94 1.97 7.47
CA ARG A 70 20.11 1.58 6.68
C ARG A 70 21.40 1.81 7.45
N ASP A 71 22.33 0.85 7.36
CA ASP A 71 23.70 0.99 7.87
C ASP A 71 24.65 1.61 6.83
N VAL A 72 24.26 1.54 5.54
CA VAL A 72 24.92 2.22 4.40
C VAL A 72 23.86 2.90 3.55
N TYR A 73 24.24 3.85 2.70
CA TYR A 73 23.32 4.64 1.87
C TYR A 73 22.24 5.36 2.70
N VAL A 74 22.67 5.98 3.78
CA VAL A 74 21.81 6.58 4.82
C VAL A 74 21.12 7.88 4.42
N GLN A 75 21.25 8.32 3.16
CA GLN A 75 20.70 9.60 2.67
C GLN A 75 19.21 9.73 2.91
N ASN A 76 18.46 8.65 2.70
CA ASN A 76 17.01 8.64 2.93
C ASN A 76 16.65 8.66 4.42
N ASP A 77 17.44 7.98 5.23
CA ASP A 77 17.31 7.95 6.69
C ASP A 77 17.64 9.33 7.30
N ARG A 78 18.44 10.12 6.62
CA ARG A 78 18.79 11.50 6.99
C ARG A 78 17.87 12.54 6.38
N TYR A 79 16.84 12.11 5.63
CA TYR A 79 15.93 13.00 4.90
C TYR A 79 16.64 13.89 3.86
N GLU A 80 17.80 13.47 3.39
CA GLU A 80 18.45 14.07 2.24
C GLU A 80 17.61 13.79 1.00
N GLN A 81 17.16 14.83 0.34
CA GLN A 81 16.38 14.68 -0.86
C GLN A 81 17.22 14.11 -2.00
N THR A 82 16.82 12.98 -2.53
CA THR A 82 17.52 12.38 -3.66
C THR A 82 16.75 12.49 -4.98
N GLY A 83 15.53 13.02 -5.00
CA GLY A 83 14.70 13.11 -6.23
C GLY A 83 14.48 11.76 -6.93
N ALA A 84 15.15 10.71 -6.47
CA ALA A 84 15.09 9.37 -7.01
C ALA A 84 14.04 8.55 -6.27
N GLY A 85 13.25 7.76 -6.99
CA GLY A 85 12.35 6.78 -6.42
C GLY A 85 10.87 7.17 -6.35
N THR A 86 10.51 8.39 -6.71
CA THR A 86 9.10 8.74 -6.92
C THR A 86 8.78 8.65 -8.41
N ASN A 87 7.75 7.88 -8.74
CA ASN A 87 7.26 7.76 -10.10
C ASN A 87 5.77 7.41 -10.11
N PHE A 88 5.13 7.70 -11.22
CA PHE A 88 3.73 7.34 -11.46
C PHE A 88 3.58 6.11 -12.37
N ASN A 89 4.58 5.23 -12.42
CA ASN A 89 4.51 4.00 -13.22
C ASN A 89 3.33 3.09 -12.83
N VAL A 90 2.81 3.24 -11.64
CA VAL A 90 1.61 2.56 -11.15
C VAL A 90 0.38 2.84 -12.03
N TYR A 91 0.31 4.01 -12.67
CA TYR A 91 -0.79 4.37 -13.58
C TYR A 91 -0.81 3.52 -14.84
N SER A 92 0.34 3.29 -15.47
CA SER A 92 0.45 2.42 -16.65
C SER A 92 0.56 0.93 -16.29
N GLY A 93 0.72 0.62 -15.01
CA GLY A 93 0.80 -0.74 -14.46
C GLY A 93 -0.55 -1.25 -13.94
N HIS A 94 -0.58 -1.59 -12.65
CA HIS A 94 -1.76 -2.21 -12.02
C HIS A 94 -3.01 -1.36 -12.04
N LEU A 95 -2.92 -0.01 -11.99
CA LEU A 95 -4.11 0.84 -12.08
C LEU A 95 -4.79 0.75 -13.44
N LYS A 96 -4.02 0.77 -14.54
CA LYS A 96 -4.59 0.57 -15.90
C LYS A 96 -5.13 -0.84 -16.07
N ASN A 97 -4.43 -1.85 -15.56
CA ASN A 97 -4.92 -3.23 -15.60
C ASN A 97 -6.27 -3.38 -14.90
N LEU A 98 -6.43 -2.76 -13.72
CA LEU A 98 -7.70 -2.77 -12.98
C LEU A 98 -8.81 -2.01 -13.73
N GLN A 99 -8.49 -0.86 -14.35
CA GLN A 99 -9.47 -0.11 -15.14
C GLN A 99 -9.99 -0.94 -16.31
N VAL A 100 -9.10 -1.55 -17.08
CA VAL A 100 -9.46 -2.42 -18.21
C VAL A 100 -10.22 -3.66 -17.72
N ALA A 101 -9.79 -4.24 -16.58
CA ALA A 101 -10.49 -5.39 -16.01
C ALA A 101 -11.93 -5.05 -15.60
N ILE A 102 -12.17 -3.87 -15.02
CA ILE A 102 -13.52 -3.38 -14.70
C ILE A 102 -14.38 -3.30 -15.96
N GLU A 103 -13.87 -2.68 -17.03
CA GLU A 103 -14.59 -2.51 -18.30
C GLU A 103 -14.96 -3.86 -18.91
N LEU A 104 -14.00 -4.78 -19.04
CA LEU A 104 -14.22 -6.11 -19.60
C LEU A 104 -15.13 -7.00 -18.71
N ALA A 105 -15.03 -6.87 -17.38
CA ALA A 105 -15.88 -7.62 -16.45
C ALA A 105 -17.33 -7.10 -16.48
N GLN A 106 -17.53 -5.79 -16.67
CA GLN A 106 -18.85 -5.20 -16.89
C GLN A 106 -19.50 -5.70 -18.18
N GLU A 107 -18.74 -5.77 -19.29
CA GLU A 107 -19.22 -6.35 -20.55
C GLU A 107 -19.58 -7.83 -20.40
N ALA A 108 -18.89 -8.56 -19.52
CA ALA A 108 -19.13 -9.97 -19.21
C ALA A 108 -20.22 -10.19 -18.13
N GLU A 109 -20.80 -9.13 -17.57
CA GLU A 109 -21.77 -9.18 -16.46
C GLU A 109 -21.24 -9.96 -15.23
N ASP A 110 -19.92 -9.91 -14.96
CA ASP A 110 -19.27 -10.53 -13.79
C ASP A 110 -19.11 -9.50 -12.66
N ASP A 111 -20.19 -9.29 -11.90
CA ASP A 111 -20.27 -8.31 -10.81
C ASP A 111 -19.21 -8.53 -9.73
N ASN A 112 -18.83 -9.79 -9.44
CA ASN A 112 -17.80 -10.10 -8.46
C ASN A 112 -16.42 -9.65 -8.93
N ALA A 113 -16.07 -9.85 -10.20
CA ALA A 113 -14.82 -9.38 -10.77
C ALA A 113 -14.76 -7.85 -10.82
N VAL A 114 -15.87 -7.19 -11.16
CA VAL A 114 -15.96 -5.71 -11.08
C VAL A 114 -15.71 -5.23 -9.66
N ALA A 115 -16.36 -5.83 -8.66
CA ALA A 115 -16.23 -5.44 -7.26
C ALA A 115 -14.78 -5.61 -6.76
N VAL A 116 -14.14 -6.75 -7.03
CA VAL A 116 -12.75 -7.01 -6.64
C VAL A 116 -11.80 -6.00 -7.27
N ALA A 117 -11.93 -5.76 -8.57
CA ALA A 117 -11.09 -4.78 -9.26
C ALA A 117 -11.30 -3.34 -8.71
N GLN A 118 -12.53 -2.95 -8.38
CA GLN A 118 -12.84 -1.67 -7.75
C GLN A 118 -12.23 -1.55 -6.34
N ILE A 119 -12.32 -2.59 -5.52
CA ILE A 119 -11.72 -2.61 -4.17
C ILE A 119 -10.20 -2.43 -4.26
N MET A 120 -9.54 -3.19 -5.15
CA MET A 120 -8.09 -3.09 -5.33
C MET A 120 -7.66 -1.75 -5.91
N LYS A 121 -8.45 -1.17 -6.83
CA LYS A 121 -8.22 0.17 -7.37
C LYS A 121 -8.37 1.24 -6.27
N ALA A 122 -9.40 1.13 -5.44
CA ALA A 122 -9.62 2.02 -4.29
C ALA A 122 -8.46 1.94 -3.29
N TYR A 123 -7.99 0.73 -2.97
CA TYR A 123 -6.82 0.51 -2.11
C TYR A 123 -5.55 1.15 -2.70
N ALA A 124 -5.31 0.98 -4.00
CA ALA A 124 -4.14 1.55 -4.66
C ALA A 124 -4.18 3.10 -4.65
N PHE A 125 -5.30 3.69 -5.00
CA PHE A 125 -5.46 5.14 -4.97
C PHE A 125 -5.45 5.73 -3.56
N GLN A 126 -5.96 5.03 -2.54
CA GLN A 126 -5.83 5.44 -1.14
C GLN A 126 -4.35 5.57 -0.76
N ASN A 127 -3.53 4.56 -1.05
CA ASN A 127 -2.09 4.64 -0.78
C ASN A 127 -1.39 5.76 -1.57
N MET A 128 -1.73 5.92 -2.85
CA MET A 128 -1.16 6.97 -3.71
C MET A 128 -1.46 8.37 -3.16
N THR A 129 -2.72 8.65 -2.85
CA THR A 129 -3.09 9.97 -2.32
C THR A 129 -2.54 10.21 -0.91
N ASP A 130 -2.35 9.15 -0.09
CA ASP A 130 -1.66 9.25 1.20
C ASP A 130 -0.18 9.60 1.07
N TRP A 131 0.45 9.22 -0.04
CA TRP A 131 1.84 9.57 -0.34
C TRP A 131 2.00 11.01 -0.81
N TYR A 132 1.11 11.45 -1.73
CA TYR A 132 1.31 12.66 -2.54
C TYR A 132 0.30 13.77 -2.27
N GLY A 133 -0.83 13.51 -1.59
CA GLY A 133 -1.97 14.42 -1.53
C GLY A 133 -2.78 14.40 -2.82
N ASP A 134 -2.93 15.53 -3.50
CA ASP A 134 -3.63 15.62 -4.77
C ASP A 134 -2.89 14.87 -5.86
N ILE A 135 -3.61 14.07 -6.65
CA ILE A 135 -3.03 13.22 -7.73
C ILE A 135 -3.99 13.18 -8.94
N PRO A 136 -3.50 12.81 -10.13
CA PRO A 136 -4.37 12.46 -11.25
C PRO A 136 -5.34 11.34 -10.86
N TYR A 137 -6.65 11.57 -10.97
CA TYR A 137 -7.65 10.60 -10.51
C TYR A 137 -8.84 10.47 -11.45
N SER A 138 -9.74 11.45 -11.50
CA SER A 138 -11.01 11.36 -12.24
C SER A 138 -10.84 11.29 -13.76
N GLU A 139 -9.79 11.89 -14.29
CA GLU A 139 -9.44 11.88 -15.71
C GLU A 139 -8.32 10.88 -16.04
N ALA A 140 -7.74 10.24 -15.02
CA ALA A 140 -6.66 9.28 -15.21
C ALA A 140 -7.13 7.97 -15.83
N LEU A 141 -6.20 7.18 -16.39
CA LEU A 141 -6.40 5.84 -16.95
C LEU A 141 -7.29 5.78 -18.22
N ARG A 142 -7.61 6.92 -18.83
CA ARG A 142 -8.55 7.06 -19.96
C ARG A 142 -7.89 7.66 -21.20
N ALA A 143 -6.57 7.60 -21.32
CA ALA A 143 -5.85 8.18 -22.48
C ALA A 143 -6.24 7.54 -23.83
N ASP A 144 -6.78 6.35 -23.80
CA ASP A 144 -7.29 5.58 -24.96
C ASP A 144 -8.78 5.82 -25.26
N ASP A 145 -9.52 6.53 -24.40
CA ASP A 145 -10.89 6.96 -24.67
C ASP A 145 -10.88 8.10 -25.71
N ALA A 146 -11.36 7.81 -26.93
CA ALA A 146 -11.31 8.75 -28.05
C ALA A 146 -12.17 10.02 -27.85
N GLU A 147 -13.19 9.96 -26.98
CA GLU A 147 -14.14 11.06 -26.78
C GLU A 147 -13.78 11.91 -25.56
N ASN A 148 -13.37 11.29 -24.44
CA ASN A 148 -13.19 11.93 -23.16
C ASN A 148 -11.80 11.69 -22.54
N GLY A 149 -10.92 10.99 -23.23
CA GLY A 149 -9.59 10.67 -22.75
C GLY A 149 -8.63 11.86 -22.84
N THR A 150 -7.66 11.89 -21.94
CA THR A 150 -6.58 12.85 -21.96
C THR A 150 -5.27 12.20 -21.54
N ILE A 151 -4.17 12.67 -22.14
CA ILE A 151 -2.80 12.34 -21.70
C ILE A 151 -2.27 13.33 -20.67
N TYR A 152 -3.04 14.38 -20.35
CA TYR A 152 -2.74 15.42 -19.36
C TYR A 152 -3.86 15.51 -18.33
N PRO A 153 -4.09 14.46 -17.52
CA PRO A 153 -5.18 14.44 -16.55
C PRO A 153 -4.96 15.52 -15.49
N LYS A 154 -6.04 16.16 -15.04
CA LYS A 154 -6.00 17.07 -13.90
C LYS A 154 -5.66 16.29 -12.63
N TYR A 155 -5.12 17.01 -11.64
CA TYR A 155 -4.97 16.51 -10.29
C TYR A 155 -6.25 16.81 -9.51
N ASP A 156 -6.86 15.79 -8.95
CA ASP A 156 -8.02 15.94 -8.06
C ASP A 156 -7.54 16.11 -6.63
N SER A 157 -8.31 16.87 -5.82
CA SER A 157 -7.98 17.04 -4.41
C SER A 157 -8.07 15.73 -3.63
N GLN A 158 -7.19 15.55 -2.66
CA GLN A 158 -7.22 14.37 -1.80
C GLN A 158 -8.59 14.17 -1.16
N GLN A 159 -9.26 15.26 -0.73
CA GLN A 159 -10.60 15.19 -0.18
C GLN A 159 -11.60 14.58 -1.18
N SER A 160 -11.60 15.04 -2.43
CA SER A 160 -12.52 14.50 -3.45
C SER A 160 -12.23 13.04 -3.77
N ILE A 161 -10.95 12.65 -3.79
CA ILE A 161 -10.54 11.26 -4.00
C ILE A 161 -11.05 10.36 -2.86
N TYR A 162 -10.93 10.80 -1.61
CA TYR A 162 -11.43 10.05 -0.44
C TYR A 162 -12.94 9.84 -0.49
N MET A 163 -13.71 10.89 -0.88
CA MET A 163 -15.16 10.76 -1.02
C MET A 163 -15.55 9.76 -2.11
N ASP A 164 -14.84 9.75 -3.22
CA ASP A 164 -15.11 8.79 -4.31
C ASP A 164 -14.67 7.37 -3.94
N ILE A 165 -13.54 7.18 -3.27
CA ILE A 165 -13.12 5.88 -2.73
C ILE A 165 -14.19 5.30 -1.80
N ILE A 166 -14.78 6.11 -0.92
CA ILE A 166 -15.89 5.70 -0.04
C ILE A 166 -17.08 5.24 -0.88
N ALA A 167 -17.47 6.00 -1.90
CA ALA A 167 -18.58 5.64 -2.78
C ALA A 167 -18.32 4.33 -3.54
N GLN A 168 -17.11 4.16 -4.10
CA GLN A 168 -16.73 2.95 -4.83
C GLN A 168 -16.73 1.71 -3.92
N LEU A 169 -16.19 1.80 -2.70
CA LEU A 169 -16.17 0.68 -1.76
C LEU A 169 -17.60 0.29 -1.30
N LYS A 170 -18.48 1.26 -1.07
CA LYS A 170 -19.91 0.99 -0.78
C LYS A 170 -20.63 0.33 -1.96
N ALA A 171 -20.35 0.77 -3.17
CA ALA A 171 -20.89 0.14 -4.39
C ALA A 171 -20.37 -1.29 -4.54
N ALA A 172 -19.08 -1.52 -4.38
CA ALA A 172 -18.47 -2.85 -4.43
C ALA A 172 -19.05 -3.79 -3.34
N ASN A 173 -19.23 -3.31 -2.10
CA ASN A 173 -19.88 -4.08 -1.04
C ASN A 173 -21.30 -4.52 -1.43
N THR A 174 -22.07 -3.68 -2.14
CA THR A 174 -23.44 -4.00 -2.58
C THR A 174 -23.43 -4.99 -3.74
N MET A 175 -22.45 -4.89 -4.64
CA MET A 175 -22.33 -5.70 -5.85
C MET A 175 -21.90 -7.14 -5.55
N ILE A 176 -21.11 -7.36 -4.48
CA ILE A 176 -20.58 -8.69 -4.14
C ILE A 176 -21.69 -9.71 -3.88
N ASN A 177 -21.70 -10.77 -4.71
CA ASN A 177 -22.48 -11.98 -4.51
C ASN A 177 -21.61 -13.05 -3.82
N THR A 178 -21.83 -13.27 -2.53
CA THR A 178 -21.06 -14.23 -1.72
C THR A 178 -21.39 -15.70 -2.00
N ALA A 179 -22.42 -16.00 -2.81
CA ALA A 179 -22.76 -17.35 -3.22
C ALA A 179 -21.94 -17.86 -4.41
N GLU A 180 -21.20 -16.96 -5.07
CA GLU A 180 -20.36 -17.24 -6.22
C GLU A 180 -18.90 -16.99 -5.88
N SER A 181 -17.97 -17.62 -6.63
CA SER A 181 -16.52 -17.48 -6.43
C SER A 181 -15.86 -16.91 -7.67
N MET A 182 -14.84 -16.08 -7.49
CA MET A 182 -13.94 -15.68 -8.57
C MET A 182 -12.98 -16.81 -9.00
N GLY A 183 -12.84 -17.85 -8.19
CA GLY A 183 -11.89 -18.94 -8.41
C GLY A 183 -10.44 -18.53 -8.15
N THR A 184 -9.51 -19.37 -8.62
CA THR A 184 -8.06 -19.24 -8.39
C THR A 184 -7.39 -18.05 -9.09
N ALA A 185 -8.12 -17.25 -9.84
CA ALA A 185 -7.61 -16.01 -10.40
C ALA A 185 -7.37 -14.93 -9.32
N ASP A 186 -8.12 -15.00 -8.21
CA ASP A 186 -7.89 -14.21 -7.00
C ASP A 186 -6.79 -14.87 -6.17
N VAL A 187 -5.67 -14.15 -6.01
CA VAL A 187 -4.49 -14.66 -5.27
C VAL A 187 -4.40 -14.10 -3.84
N ILE A 188 -5.43 -13.39 -3.38
CA ILE A 188 -5.51 -12.86 -2.01
C ILE A 188 -6.42 -13.74 -1.15
N PHE A 189 -7.61 -14.08 -1.63
CA PHE A 189 -8.62 -14.84 -0.90
C PHE A 189 -9.09 -16.13 -1.58
N ASP A 190 -8.44 -16.54 -2.65
CA ASP A 190 -8.78 -17.76 -3.40
C ASP A 190 -10.23 -17.77 -3.92
N GLY A 191 -10.74 -16.59 -4.25
CA GLY A 191 -12.10 -16.37 -4.75
C GLY A 191 -13.18 -16.34 -3.68
N ASP A 192 -12.84 -16.27 -2.39
CA ASP A 192 -13.81 -16.12 -1.29
C ASP A 192 -14.40 -14.71 -1.24
N MET A 193 -15.58 -14.55 -1.82
CA MET A 193 -16.27 -13.27 -1.89
C MET A 193 -16.76 -12.77 -0.52
N THR A 194 -16.88 -13.65 0.49
CA THR A 194 -17.19 -13.22 1.86
C THR A 194 -15.99 -12.47 2.45
N LYS A 195 -14.77 -12.94 2.22
CA LYS A 195 -13.55 -12.25 2.65
C LYS A 195 -13.35 -10.94 1.90
N TRP A 196 -13.64 -10.90 0.59
CA TRP A 196 -13.62 -9.65 -0.18
C TRP A 196 -14.57 -8.61 0.38
N LYS A 197 -15.79 -9.01 0.74
CA LYS A 197 -16.77 -8.12 1.37
C LYS A 197 -16.28 -7.59 2.71
N LYS A 198 -15.69 -8.45 3.54
CA LYS A 198 -15.06 -8.06 4.81
C LYS A 198 -13.91 -7.08 4.59
N PHE A 199 -13.06 -7.33 3.61
CA PHE A 199 -11.94 -6.43 3.29
C PHE A 199 -12.44 -5.06 2.81
N ALA A 200 -13.40 -4.99 1.90
CA ALA A 200 -13.98 -3.74 1.42
C ALA A 200 -14.48 -2.85 2.58
N ASN A 201 -15.23 -3.44 3.52
CA ASN A 201 -15.79 -2.72 4.66
C ASN A 201 -14.73 -2.34 5.71
N SER A 202 -13.70 -3.16 5.88
CA SER A 202 -12.57 -2.83 6.75
C SER A 202 -11.70 -1.71 6.14
N LEU A 203 -11.55 -1.70 4.82
CA LEU A 203 -10.91 -0.59 4.11
C LEU A 203 -11.73 0.71 4.23
N LEU A 204 -13.06 0.65 4.22
CA LEU A 204 -13.93 1.79 4.55
C LEU A 204 -13.64 2.33 5.95
N LEU A 205 -13.50 1.45 6.97
CA LEU A 205 -13.15 1.87 8.33
C LEU A 205 -11.79 2.59 8.34
N ARG A 206 -10.77 2.08 7.61
CA ARG A 206 -9.46 2.75 7.48
C ARG A 206 -9.60 4.13 6.85
N VAL A 207 -10.33 4.26 5.73
CA VAL A 207 -10.52 5.52 5.02
C VAL A 207 -11.25 6.54 5.90
N TYR A 208 -12.32 6.15 6.57
CA TYR A 208 -13.04 7.01 7.50
C TYR A 208 -12.17 7.45 8.69
N MET A 209 -11.43 6.54 9.31
CA MET A 209 -10.55 6.90 10.42
C MET A 209 -9.40 7.80 9.97
N ARG A 210 -8.86 7.59 8.75
CA ARG A 210 -7.78 8.42 8.22
C ARG A 210 -8.18 9.88 8.09
N MET A 211 -9.41 10.17 7.69
CA MET A 211 -9.92 11.53 7.55
C MET A 211 -10.56 12.11 8.82
N SER A 212 -10.55 11.38 9.93
CA SER A 212 -11.30 11.73 11.14
C SER A 212 -10.92 13.07 11.77
N LEU A 213 -9.69 13.54 11.60
CA LEU A 213 -9.22 14.83 12.13
C LEU A 213 -9.69 16.04 11.29
N VAL A 214 -9.96 15.83 10.00
CA VAL A 214 -10.42 16.91 9.09
C VAL A 214 -11.92 16.91 8.83
N ASP A 215 -12.55 15.72 8.91
CA ASP A 215 -14.00 15.57 8.77
C ASP A 215 -14.53 14.50 9.74
N ALA A 216 -14.52 14.84 11.02
CA ALA A 216 -14.97 13.97 12.09
C ALA A 216 -16.44 13.55 11.96
N ALA A 217 -17.30 14.42 11.39
CA ALA A 217 -18.72 14.13 11.23
C ALA A 217 -18.97 13.01 10.22
N THR A 218 -18.35 13.09 9.05
CA THR A 218 -18.43 12.05 8.01
C THR A 218 -17.79 10.74 8.49
N ALA A 219 -16.62 10.83 9.13
CA ALA A 219 -15.93 9.67 9.67
C ALA A 219 -16.76 8.94 10.73
N LYS A 220 -17.31 9.66 11.70
CA LYS A 220 -18.21 9.13 12.72
C LYS A 220 -19.41 8.43 12.11
N SER A 221 -20.14 9.15 11.25
CA SER A 221 -21.36 8.61 10.63
C SER A 221 -21.08 7.34 9.83
N GLY A 222 -19.97 7.31 9.08
CA GLY A 222 -19.62 6.12 8.29
C GLY A 222 -19.22 4.91 9.13
N ILE A 223 -18.41 5.13 10.17
CA ILE A 223 -18.00 4.03 11.09
C ILE A 223 -19.20 3.51 11.87
N GLU A 224 -20.06 4.38 12.41
CA GLU A 224 -21.27 3.97 13.13
C GLU A 224 -22.27 3.25 12.22
N GLU A 225 -22.40 3.66 10.94
CA GLU A 225 -23.23 2.95 9.96
C GLU A 225 -22.75 1.51 9.74
N ILE A 226 -21.45 1.32 9.54
CA ILE A 226 -20.85 -0.01 9.35
C ILE A 226 -21.10 -0.89 10.59
N MET A 227 -20.78 -0.37 11.76
CA MET A 227 -20.86 -1.13 13.01
C MET A 227 -22.31 -1.43 13.44
N ALA A 228 -23.27 -0.58 13.09
CA ALA A 228 -24.69 -0.81 13.36
C ALA A 228 -25.32 -1.85 12.41
N ASN A 229 -24.69 -2.18 11.28
CA ASN A 229 -25.26 -3.05 10.26
C ASN A 229 -24.29 -4.18 9.85
N PRO A 230 -23.87 -5.05 10.77
CA PRO A 230 -22.81 -6.05 10.51
C PRO A 230 -23.19 -7.12 9.47
N SER A 231 -24.48 -7.33 9.21
CA SER A 231 -24.92 -8.22 8.14
C SER A 231 -24.76 -7.61 6.74
N THR A 232 -24.89 -6.29 6.63
CA THR A 232 -24.70 -5.54 5.38
C THR A 232 -23.23 -5.21 5.15
N TYR A 233 -22.55 -4.83 6.21
CA TYR A 233 -21.15 -4.42 6.23
C TYR A 233 -20.30 -5.33 7.15
N PRO A 234 -20.15 -6.65 6.82
CA PRO A 234 -19.23 -7.48 7.58
C PRO A 234 -17.81 -6.95 7.44
N ILE A 235 -17.04 -6.98 8.54
CA ILE A 235 -15.64 -6.53 8.58
C ILE A 235 -14.72 -7.72 8.83
N ILE A 236 -13.41 -7.55 8.68
CA ILE A 236 -12.40 -8.52 9.09
C ILE A 236 -12.55 -8.72 10.61
N ASP A 237 -12.80 -9.96 11.03
CA ASP A 237 -13.18 -10.35 12.39
C ASP A 237 -12.26 -11.41 13.00
N SER A 238 -11.22 -11.80 12.26
CA SER A 238 -10.17 -12.72 12.73
C SER A 238 -8.91 -12.60 11.87
N ASN A 239 -7.77 -13.11 12.34
CA ASN A 239 -6.54 -13.19 11.57
C ASN A 239 -6.68 -14.07 10.31
N GLU A 240 -7.57 -15.08 10.32
CA GLU A 240 -7.86 -15.94 9.16
C GLU A 240 -8.59 -15.20 8.03
N ASN A 241 -9.30 -14.12 8.38
CA ASN A 241 -10.03 -13.29 7.42
C ASN A 241 -9.23 -12.03 7.01
N ALA A 242 -8.02 -11.85 7.53
CA ALA A 242 -7.14 -10.75 7.17
C ALA A 242 -6.73 -10.82 5.68
N ALA A 243 -6.49 -9.65 5.09
CA ALA A 243 -6.11 -9.56 3.68
C ALA A 243 -4.58 -9.73 3.53
N PHE A 244 -4.16 -10.95 3.20
CA PHE A 244 -2.76 -11.30 3.01
C PHE A 244 -2.55 -11.91 1.63
N LYS A 245 -1.49 -11.49 0.92
CA LYS A 245 -1.02 -12.18 -0.27
C LYS A 245 0.03 -13.21 0.14
N TYR A 246 -0.29 -14.50 -0.01
CA TYR A 246 0.66 -15.59 0.19
C TYR A 246 1.45 -15.88 -1.08
N TRP A 247 2.74 -16.20 -0.92
CA TRP A 247 3.66 -16.45 -2.01
C TRP A 247 3.96 -17.94 -2.13
N LEU A 248 4.41 -18.38 -3.31
CA LEU A 248 4.72 -19.77 -3.60
C LEU A 248 6.24 -20.00 -3.49
N PRO A 249 6.73 -20.68 -2.44
CA PRO A 249 8.15 -20.81 -2.17
C PRO A 249 8.91 -21.64 -3.22
N GLU A 250 8.21 -22.58 -3.86
CA GLU A 250 8.76 -23.52 -4.83
C GLU A 250 9.23 -22.87 -6.14
N ASP A 251 8.63 -21.73 -6.50
CA ASP A 251 8.89 -21.03 -7.76
C ASP A 251 9.61 -19.70 -7.51
N ALA A 252 10.81 -19.57 -8.05
CA ALA A 252 11.60 -18.33 -7.91
C ALA A 252 10.89 -17.09 -8.45
N THR A 253 9.93 -17.24 -9.35
CA THR A 253 9.13 -16.14 -9.92
C THR A 253 8.01 -15.71 -8.98
N TYR A 254 7.43 -16.64 -8.22
CA TYR A 254 6.25 -16.43 -7.39
C TYR A 254 6.51 -16.51 -5.88
N ARG A 255 7.78 -16.67 -5.47
CA ARG A 255 8.16 -16.55 -4.06
C ARG A 255 8.10 -15.10 -3.59
N SER A 256 8.10 -14.89 -2.28
CA SER A 256 8.13 -13.56 -1.66
C SER A 256 9.19 -12.66 -2.32
N PRO A 257 8.83 -11.44 -2.74
CA PRO A 257 9.78 -10.48 -3.34
C PRO A 257 10.87 -10.07 -2.34
N TYR A 258 10.65 -10.35 -1.05
CA TYR A 258 11.55 -10.00 0.04
C TYR A 258 12.36 -11.20 0.54
N TYR A 259 12.25 -12.34 -0.13
CA TYR A 259 13.04 -13.52 0.19
C TYR A 259 14.53 -13.16 0.30
N MET A 260 15.11 -13.59 1.39
CA MET A 260 16.52 -13.45 1.64
C MET A 260 17.18 -14.82 1.64
N ASP A 261 18.14 -15.02 0.76
CA ASP A 261 19.03 -16.17 0.84
C ASP A 261 19.80 -16.12 2.18
N PRO A 262 19.68 -17.11 3.06
CA PRO A 262 20.37 -17.11 4.35
C PRO A 262 21.89 -16.90 4.25
N THR A 263 22.51 -17.27 3.12
CA THR A 263 23.95 -17.05 2.88
C THR A 263 24.31 -15.57 2.68
N GLN A 264 23.32 -14.71 2.43
CA GLN A 264 23.50 -13.26 2.24
C GLN A 264 23.11 -12.45 3.49
N ALA A 265 22.70 -13.07 4.57
CA ALA A 265 22.24 -12.39 5.78
C ALA A 265 23.26 -11.38 6.32
N ALA A 266 24.55 -11.71 6.30
CA ALA A 266 25.63 -10.83 6.75
C ALA A 266 25.91 -9.61 5.83
N LYS A 267 25.24 -9.51 4.68
CA LYS A 267 25.41 -8.42 3.71
C LYS A 267 24.19 -7.50 3.63
N GLN A 268 23.31 -7.59 4.60
CA GLN A 268 22.08 -6.79 4.59
C GLN A 268 22.41 -5.32 4.93
N GLU A 269 21.87 -4.42 4.12
CA GLU A 269 21.98 -2.96 4.32
C GLU A 269 20.82 -2.41 5.17
N ASN A 270 19.80 -3.23 5.38
CA ASN A 270 18.65 -2.87 6.20
C ASN A 270 18.71 -3.65 7.51
N VAL A 271 18.77 -2.93 8.61
CA VAL A 271 18.89 -3.44 9.97
C VAL A 271 17.73 -2.92 10.83
N THR A 272 17.43 -3.59 11.91
CA THR A 272 16.37 -3.15 12.82
C THR A 272 16.76 -1.84 13.49
N SER A 273 15.82 -0.88 13.58
CA SER A 273 16.12 0.41 14.20
C SER A 273 16.31 0.28 15.71
N ALA A 274 17.13 1.15 16.28
CA ALA A 274 17.27 1.26 17.73
C ALA A 274 15.91 1.60 18.39
N TYR A 275 15.12 2.45 17.73
CA TYR A 275 13.80 2.84 18.22
C TYR A 275 12.86 1.63 18.38
N MET A 276 12.80 0.72 17.40
CA MET A 276 11.98 -0.49 17.47
C MET A 276 12.46 -1.43 18.57
N VAL A 277 13.77 -1.68 18.64
CA VAL A 277 14.34 -2.57 19.66
C VAL A 277 14.07 -2.02 21.07
N ASP A 278 14.29 -0.72 21.29
CA ASP A 278 14.09 -0.07 22.58
C ASP A 278 12.60 0.00 22.95
N PHE A 279 11.72 0.27 21.98
CA PHE A 279 10.28 0.28 22.16
C PHE A 279 9.77 -1.06 22.71
N LEU A 280 10.18 -2.17 22.10
CA LEU A 280 9.77 -3.52 22.50
C LEU A 280 10.40 -3.93 23.84
N LYS A 281 11.70 -3.67 24.03
CA LYS A 281 12.38 -3.99 25.29
C LYS A 281 11.80 -3.23 26.49
N THR A 282 11.55 -1.93 26.36
CA THR A 282 11.04 -1.10 27.46
C THR A 282 9.62 -1.46 27.87
N ARG A 283 8.84 -2.08 26.97
CA ARG A 283 7.48 -2.58 27.20
C ARG A 283 7.44 -4.06 27.57
N ASN A 284 8.61 -4.68 27.78
CA ASN A 284 8.75 -6.12 28.06
C ASN A 284 8.13 -7.01 26.95
N ASP A 285 8.12 -6.53 25.71
CA ASP A 285 7.58 -7.23 24.54
C ASP A 285 8.65 -8.07 23.85
N LEU A 286 9.20 -9.01 24.59
CA LEU A 286 10.25 -9.87 24.07
C LEU A 286 9.71 -10.90 23.06
N ALA A 287 8.43 -11.21 23.14
CA ALA A 287 7.79 -12.16 22.25
C ALA A 287 7.72 -11.63 20.80
N ARG A 288 7.17 -10.41 20.59
CA ARG A 288 7.19 -9.80 19.25
C ARG A 288 8.59 -9.39 18.84
N LEU A 289 9.48 -8.99 19.76
CA LEU A 289 10.86 -8.70 19.43
C LEU A 289 11.57 -9.89 18.76
N ALA A 290 11.34 -11.10 19.29
CA ALA A 290 11.95 -12.32 18.73
C ALA A 290 11.41 -12.71 17.35
N VAL A 291 10.23 -12.18 16.96
CA VAL A 291 9.67 -12.34 15.60
C VAL A 291 10.14 -11.22 14.68
N TYR A 292 10.18 -9.98 15.19
CA TYR A 292 10.44 -8.79 14.38
C TYR A 292 11.93 -8.63 14.05
N ALA A 293 12.81 -9.17 14.88
CA ALA A 293 14.25 -9.05 14.69
C ALA A 293 15.00 -10.35 14.99
N GLU A 294 16.09 -10.57 14.27
CA GLU A 294 17.11 -11.55 14.65
C GLU A 294 18.09 -10.90 15.64
N PRO A 295 18.59 -11.64 16.63
CA PRO A 295 19.72 -11.17 17.44
C PRO A 295 20.94 -10.86 16.58
N ALA A 296 21.77 -9.90 16.99
CA ALA A 296 23.03 -9.61 16.33
C ALA A 296 23.95 -10.83 16.31
N ALA A 297 24.44 -11.20 15.14
CA ALA A 297 25.22 -12.43 14.94
C ALA A 297 26.51 -12.50 15.78
N SER A 298 27.11 -11.35 16.09
CA SER A 298 28.36 -11.28 16.87
C SER A 298 28.16 -11.45 18.38
N SER A 299 27.01 -11.01 18.91
CA SER A 299 26.76 -10.96 20.35
C SER A 299 25.64 -11.86 20.85
N GLY A 300 24.69 -12.22 19.97
CA GLY A 300 23.46 -12.90 20.36
C GLY A 300 22.44 -12.00 21.06
N GLU A 301 22.70 -10.69 21.12
CA GLU A 301 21.82 -9.70 21.74
C GLU A 301 21.02 -8.93 20.68
N TYR A 302 19.86 -8.36 21.05
CA TYR A 302 19.13 -7.45 20.17
C TYR A 302 19.75 -6.05 20.22
N VAL A 303 20.35 -5.64 19.11
CA VAL A 303 21.09 -4.37 18.96
C VAL A 303 20.54 -3.63 17.75
N GLY A 304 19.77 -2.57 17.99
CA GLY A 304 19.24 -1.71 16.91
C GLY A 304 20.19 -0.60 16.52
N LEU A 305 20.07 -0.09 15.29
CA LEU A 305 20.84 1.03 14.78
C LEU A 305 20.03 2.33 14.89
N PRO A 306 20.59 3.43 15.45
CA PRO A 306 19.96 4.74 15.38
C PRO A 306 19.82 5.23 13.92
N LEU A 307 18.68 5.85 13.59
CA LEU A 307 18.38 6.36 12.25
C LEU A 307 19.48 7.33 11.77
N GLY A 308 19.90 7.19 10.52
CA GLY A 308 20.89 8.06 9.89
C GLY A 308 22.34 7.79 10.29
N THR A 309 22.61 6.77 11.09
CA THR A 309 23.96 6.37 11.49
C THR A 309 24.63 5.57 10.37
N LEU A 310 25.85 5.97 9.99
CA LEU A 310 26.63 5.38 8.90
C LEU A 310 27.78 4.53 9.43
N GLY A 311 28.12 3.46 8.71
CA GLY A 311 29.40 2.77 8.84
C GLY A 311 29.49 1.76 9.98
N GLN A 312 28.37 1.16 10.36
CA GLN A 312 28.33 0.08 11.34
C GLN A 312 28.60 -1.28 10.67
N ASN A 313 29.10 -2.23 11.47
CA ASN A 313 29.29 -3.60 11.00
C ASN A 313 27.97 -4.38 11.17
N THR A 314 27.35 -4.81 10.08
CA THR A 314 26.05 -5.50 10.10
C THR A 314 25.99 -6.70 11.08
N PRO A 315 27.01 -7.56 11.22
CA PRO A 315 27.01 -8.63 12.23
C PRO A 315 26.83 -8.18 13.68
N ASP A 316 27.10 -6.91 14.00
CA ASP A 316 26.94 -6.35 15.34
C ASP A 316 25.53 -5.79 15.58
N LEU A 317 24.66 -5.85 14.56
CA LEU A 317 23.31 -5.30 14.54
C LEU A 317 22.27 -6.39 14.35
N SER A 318 21.08 -6.14 14.87
CA SER A 318 19.88 -6.94 14.59
C SER A 318 19.37 -6.62 13.18
N ILE A 319 18.98 -7.67 12.46
CA ILE A 319 18.29 -7.56 11.18
C ILE A 319 16.81 -7.92 11.36
N MET A 320 15.98 -7.62 10.36
CA MET A 320 14.58 -8.04 10.33
C MET A 320 14.45 -9.56 10.47
N GLY A 321 13.45 -10.01 11.22
CA GLY A 321 13.19 -11.43 11.45
C GLY A 321 13.03 -12.22 10.15
N VAL A 322 13.93 -13.17 9.92
CA VAL A 322 14.06 -13.87 8.64
C VAL A 322 12.92 -14.86 8.42
N ALA A 323 12.59 -15.63 9.45
CA ALA A 323 11.58 -16.68 9.37
C ALA A 323 10.20 -16.11 8.97
N GLU A 324 9.82 -14.97 9.52
CA GLU A 324 8.49 -14.41 9.33
C GLU A 324 8.38 -13.44 8.14
N PHE A 325 9.44 -12.66 7.88
CA PHE A 325 9.36 -11.57 6.88
C PHE A 325 10.25 -11.77 5.67
N ARG A 326 11.20 -12.69 5.72
CA ARG A 326 12.22 -12.88 4.69
C ARG A 326 12.32 -14.32 4.18
N SER A 327 11.41 -15.21 4.55
CA SER A 327 11.29 -16.54 3.95
C SER A 327 10.64 -16.48 2.56
N ALA A 328 10.76 -17.56 1.79
CA ALA A 328 10.25 -17.59 0.41
C ALA A 328 8.71 -17.54 0.34
N ASP A 329 8.03 -17.95 1.40
CA ASP A 329 6.58 -17.96 1.57
C ASP A 329 6.06 -16.83 2.47
N SER A 330 6.92 -15.96 3.01
CA SER A 330 6.51 -14.84 3.86
C SER A 330 5.41 -14.02 3.22
N PRO A 331 4.23 -13.88 3.87
CA PRO A 331 3.10 -13.21 3.25
C PRO A 331 3.30 -11.69 3.19
N THR A 332 2.72 -11.08 2.15
CA THR A 332 2.53 -9.63 2.12
C THR A 332 1.21 -9.28 2.80
N ARG A 333 1.27 -8.45 3.83
CA ARG A 333 0.13 -8.08 4.68
C ARG A 333 -0.53 -6.81 4.15
N ILE A 334 -1.74 -6.93 3.58
CA ILE A 334 -2.47 -5.82 2.97
C ILE A 334 -3.35 -5.12 4.00
N MET A 335 -4.03 -5.90 4.84
CA MET A 335 -4.81 -5.38 5.98
C MET A 335 -4.95 -6.45 7.06
N ARG A 336 -4.66 -6.07 8.30
CA ARG A 336 -4.67 -6.95 9.48
C ARG A 336 -5.96 -6.84 10.28
N TYR A 337 -6.31 -7.89 10.99
CA TYR A 337 -7.39 -7.85 11.97
C TYR A 337 -7.06 -6.91 13.14
N SER A 338 -5.82 -6.93 13.64
CA SER A 338 -5.38 -6.01 14.67
C SER A 338 -5.54 -4.54 14.28
N GLU A 339 -5.32 -4.18 13.01
CA GLU A 339 -5.55 -2.81 12.52
C GLU A 339 -7.02 -2.40 12.62
N VAL A 340 -7.94 -3.29 12.24
CA VAL A 340 -9.39 -3.05 12.35
C VAL A 340 -9.77 -2.77 13.80
N LEU A 341 -9.30 -3.59 14.73
CA LEU A 341 -9.57 -3.43 16.16
C LEU A 341 -8.98 -2.12 16.73
N PHE A 342 -7.78 -1.70 16.29
CA PHE A 342 -7.24 -0.39 16.70
C PHE A 342 -8.05 0.78 16.14
N ILE A 343 -8.62 0.67 14.93
CA ILE A 343 -9.55 1.67 14.40
C ILE A 343 -10.80 1.75 15.30
N LEU A 344 -11.34 0.62 15.73
CA LEU A 344 -12.50 0.59 16.64
C LEU A 344 -12.14 1.13 18.03
N ALA A 345 -10.92 0.86 18.54
CA ALA A 345 -10.44 1.41 19.82
C ALA A 345 -10.40 2.95 19.77
N GLU A 346 -9.87 3.52 18.70
CA GLU A 346 -9.82 4.97 18.53
C GLU A 346 -11.22 5.57 18.34
N ALA A 347 -12.08 4.91 17.57
CA ALA A 347 -13.47 5.35 17.40
C ALA A 347 -14.23 5.36 18.75
N ALA A 348 -14.10 4.29 19.54
CA ALA A 348 -14.69 4.22 20.88
C ALA A 348 -14.13 5.28 21.83
N LEU A 349 -12.81 5.58 21.75
CA LEU A 349 -12.18 6.65 22.53
C LEU A 349 -12.71 8.05 22.15
N ASN A 350 -13.21 8.21 20.93
CA ASN A 350 -13.87 9.42 20.44
C ASN A 350 -15.38 9.45 20.76
N ASP A 351 -15.89 8.57 21.62
CA ASP A 351 -17.31 8.39 21.95
C ASP A 351 -18.18 8.06 20.72
N TRP A 352 -17.64 7.32 19.75
CA TRP A 352 -18.39 6.80 18.64
C TRP A 352 -18.96 5.42 18.97
N ASN A 353 -20.17 5.14 18.52
CA ASN A 353 -20.84 3.87 18.84
C ASN A 353 -20.33 2.73 17.93
N VAL A 354 -19.40 1.96 18.46
CA VAL A 354 -18.81 0.80 17.75
C VAL A 354 -19.13 -0.54 18.42
N GLY A 355 -20.01 -0.53 19.44
CA GLY A 355 -20.47 -1.76 20.11
C GLY A 355 -19.50 -2.35 21.14
N MET A 356 -18.39 -1.69 21.42
CA MET A 356 -17.38 -2.07 22.42
C MET A 356 -16.71 -0.83 23.00
N THR A 357 -16.10 -0.96 24.16
CA THR A 357 -15.33 0.11 24.80
C THR A 357 -13.95 0.27 24.15
N ALA A 358 -13.34 1.43 24.34
CA ALA A 358 -11.98 1.68 23.85
C ALA A 358 -10.96 0.69 24.44
N GLN A 359 -11.10 0.34 25.73
CA GLN A 359 -10.25 -0.65 26.38
C GLN A 359 -10.41 -2.04 25.76
N GLU A 360 -11.64 -2.53 25.62
CA GLU A 360 -11.90 -3.85 25.03
C GLU A 360 -11.33 -3.96 23.62
N ALA A 361 -11.52 -2.94 22.78
CA ALA A 361 -10.98 -2.92 21.43
C ALA A 361 -9.45 -2.86 21.41
N TYR A 362 -8.83 -2.05 22.27
CA TYR A 362 -7.38 -1.93 22.40
C TYR A 362 -6.73 -3.24 22.85
N GLU A 363 -7.26 -3.87 23.89
CA GLU A 363 -6.73 -5.15 24.41
C GLU A 363 -6.92 -6.28 23.38
N ALA A 364 -8.07 -6.33 22.70
CA ALA A 364 -8.32 -7.27 21.62
C ALA A 364 -7.37 -7.04 20.42
N ALA A 365 -7.06 -5.77 20.09
CA ALA A 365 -6.15 -5.44 19.00
C ALA A 365 -4.72 -5.93 19.27
N ILE A 366 -4.23 -5.73 20.49
CA ILE A 366 -2.92 -6.25 20.92
C ILE A 366 -2.92 -7.77 20.89
N THR A 367 -3.96 -8.40 21.44
CA THR A 367 -4.11 -9.86 21.43
C THR A 367 -4.07 -10.42 20.02
N ALA A 368 -4.85 -9.84 19.10
CA ALA A 368 -4.85 -10.24 17.68
C ALA A 368 -3.46 -10.07 17.02
N SER A 369 -2.69 -9.04 17.41
CA SER A 369 -1.33 -8.84 16.93
C SER A 369 -0.35 -9.93 17.44
N PHE A 370 -0.53 -10.45 18.64
CA PHE A 370 0.24 -11.59 19.14
C PHE A 370 -0.18 -12.89 18.45
N GLU A 371 -1.48 -13.12 18.32
CA GLU A 371 -2.05 -14.31 17.69
C GLU A 371 -1.68 -14.43 16.20
N GLU A 372 -1.48 -13.31 15.49
CA GLU A 372 -1.01 -13.33 14.10
C GLU A 372 0.29 -14.12 13.95
N TYR A 373 1.15 -14.10 14.97
CA TYR A 373 2.44 -14.79 15.01
C TYR A 373 2.44 -16.02 15.92
N ASN A 374 1.28 -16.52 16.34
CA ASN A 374 1.12 -17.63 17.27
C ASN A 374 1.85 -17.42 18.61
N LEU A 375 1.90 -16.18 19.10
CA LEU A 375 2.53 -15.80 20.35
C LEU A 375 1.54 -15.81 21.51
N ASP A 376 2.01 -16.22 22.69
CA ASP A 376 1.27 -16.07 23.94
C ASP A 376 1.45 -14.63 24.46
N ILE A 377 0.35 -13.93 24.67
CA ILE A 377 0.34 -12.56 25.20
C ILE A 377 0.75 -12.48 26.67
N GLY A 378 0.59 -13.55 27.44
CA GLY A 378 0.94 -13.61 28.87
C GLY A 378 0.37 -12.45 29.66
N THR A 379 1.24 -11.73 30.39
CA THR A 379 0.87 -10.56 31.20
C THR A 379 1.08 -9.21 30.53
N TYR A 380 1.33 -9.20 29.20
CA TYR A 380 1.73 -7.99 28.45
C TYR A 380 0.75 -6.82 28.61
N LEU A 381 -0.56 -7.08 28.64
CA LEU A 381 -1.60 -6.06 28.85
C LEU A 381 -1.52 -5.34 30.19
N SER A 382 -0.84 -5.94 31.19
CA SER A 382 -0.63 -5.36 32.50
C SER A 382 0.71 -4.64 32.66
N GLU A 383 1.53 -4.58 31.62
CA GLU A 383 2.80 -3.84 31.66
C GLU A 383 2.54 -2.33 31.80
N PRO A 384 3.31 -1.61 32.66
CA PRO A 384 3.02 -0.22 32.99
C PRO A 384 2.97 0.75 31.78
N LEU A 385 3.66 0.41 30.69
CA LEU A 385 3.65 1.19 29.46
C LEU A 385 2.57 0.74 28.45
N VAL A 386 1.76 -0.27 28.81
CA VAL A 386 0.74 -0.89 27.95
C VAL A 386 -0.64 -0.83 28.58
N ASP A 387 -0.73 -0.94 29.91
CA ASP A 387 -1.99 -0.92 30.65
C ASP A 387 -2.84 0.30 30.29
N PHE A 388 -4.02 0.04 29.73
CA PHE A 388 -4.95 1.06 29.25
C PHE A 388 -5.44 2.00 30.37
N ASN A 389 -5.50 1.50 31.59
CA ASN A 389 -5.91 2.23 32.77
C ASN A 389 -4.74 2.63 33.71
N GLY A 390 -3.50 2.40 33.26
CA GLY A 390 -2.26 2.70 33.99
C GLY A 390 -1.92 4.18 34.14
N GLY A 391 -2.80 5.09 33.71
CA GLY A 391 -2.66 6.53 33.84
C GLY A 391 -1.93 7.24 32.71
N ARG A 392 -1.51 6.54 31.66
CA ARG A 392 -1.00 7.13 30.41
C ARG A 392 -2.15 7.67 29.55
N ASN A 393 -1.82 8.55 28.62
CA ASN A 393 -2.76 9.02 27.60
C ASN A 393 -3.23 7.84 26.72
N GLN A 394 -4.53 7.56 26.72
CA GLN A 394 -5.09 6.42 26.00
C GLN A 394 -4.93 6.55 24.47
N ARG A 395 -4.96 7.75 23.91
CA ARG A 395 -4.72 8.00 22.49
C ARG A 395 -3.28 7.66 22.10
N GLU A 396 -2.32 8.02 22.97
CA GLU A 396 -0.91 7.64 22.82
C GLU A 396 -0.74 6.12 22.87
N LEU A 397 -1.38 5.43 23.82
CA LEU A 397 -1.33 3.97 23.93
C LEU A 397 -1.86 3.28 22.66
N ILE A 398 -3.00 3.73 22.15
CA ILE A 398 -3.58 3.19 20.89
C ILE A 398 -2.63 3.42 19.73
N GLY A 399 -2.11 4.64 19.54
CA GLY A 399 -1.21 4.98 18.45
C GLY A 399 0.10 4.17 18.47
N GLU A 400 0.73 4.05 19.65
CA GLU A 400 1.95 3.27 19.86
C GLU A 400 1.77 1.79 19.56
N GLN A 401 0.70 1.18 20.08
CA GLN A 401 0.45 -0.24 19.88
C GLN A 401 -0.02 -0.55 18.46
N LYS A 402 -0.79 0.34 17.84
CA LYS A 402 -1.16 0.24 16.42
C LYS A 402 0.08 0.31 15.54
N TRP A 403 0.96 1.28 15.78
CA TRP A 403 2.24 1.38 15.09
C TRP A 403 3.06 0.10 15.22
N CYS A 404 3.18 -0.45 16.41
CA CYS A 404 3.90 -1.70 16.65
C CYS A 404 3.26 -2.89 15.89
N ALA A 405 1.93 -3.01 15.92
CA ALA A 405 1.20 -4.09 15.26
C ALA A 405 1.23 -4.00 13.72
N LEU A 406 1.42 -2.81 13.16
CA LEU A 406 1.54 -2.60 11.71
C LEU A 406 2.91 -3.03 11.16
N TYR A 407 3.91 -3.31 12.01
CA TYR A 407 5.22 -3.77 11.53
C TYR A 407 5.09 -5.02 10.62
N PRO A 408 5.77 -5.08 9.46
CA PRO A 408 6.70 -4.12 8.87
C PRO A 408 6.06 -3.23 7.76
N ASP A 409 4.75 -3.00 7.78
CA ASP A 409 4.06 -2.13 6.81
C ASP A 409 4.44 -0.66 7.01
N GLY A 410 5.50 -0.23 6.34
CA GLY A 410 5.99 1.13 6.42
C GLY A 410 4.98 2.18 5.96
N ASN A 411 4.14 1.87 4.97
CA ASN A 411 3.16 2.83 4.44
C ASN A 411 2.07 3.15 5.45
N GLN A 412 1.45 2.13 6.03
CA GLN A 412 0.38 2.35 7.02
C GLN A 412 0.96 2.88 8.32
N GLY A 413 2.12 2.36 8.77
CA GLY A 413 2.81 2.89 9.95
C GLY A 413 3.16 4.38 9.80
N TRP A 414 3.71 4.80 8.65
CA TRP A 414 4.03 6.20 8.37
C TRP A 414 2.78 7.09 8.29
N ALA A 415 1.71 6.60 7.69
CA ALA A 415 0.45 7.33 7.64
C ALA A 415 -0.14 7.54 9.04
N GLU A 416 -0.11 6.52 9.91
CA GLU A 416 -0.62 6.62 11.29
C GLU A 416 0.21 7.58 12.15
N VAL A 417 1.54 7.53 12.04
CA VAL A 417 2.41 8.47 12.77
C VAL A 417 2.14 9.92 12.35
N ARG A 418 1.99 10.18 11.06
CA ARG A 418 1.64 11.52 10.57
C ARG A 418 0.29 12.00 11.08
N ARG A 419 -0.72 11.12 11.07
CA ARG A 419 -2.08 11.44 11.48
C ARG A 419 -2.22 11.63 12.98
N THR A 420 -1.60 10.75 13.80
CA THR A 420 -1.80 10.72 15.25
C THR A 420 -0.74 11.42 16.05
N GLY A 421 0.45 11.65 15.47
CA GLY A 421 1.64 12.09 16.19
C GLY A 421 2.28 11.01 17.06
N TYR A 422 1.79 9.74 17.01
CA TYR A 422 2.28 8.64 17.86
C TYR A 422 2.80 7.45 17.02
N PRO A 423 3.89 6.81 17.50
CA PRO A 423 4.71 7.19 18.63
C PRO A 423 5.48 8.50 18.41
N VAL A 424 5.75 9.24 19.49
CA VAL A 424 6.53 10.47 19.41
C VAL A 424 7.99 10.12 19.11
N TYR A 425 8.50 10.59 17.99
CA TYR A 425 9.88 10.36 17.61
C TYR A 425 10.83 11.41 18.19
N VAL A 426 11.94 10.95 18.72
CA VAL A 426 13.06 11.83 19.04
C VAL A 426 13.67 12.36 17.73
N ALA A 427 13.95 13.65 17.67
CA ALA A 427 14.61 14.26 16.52
C ALA A 427 15.94 13.54 16.20
N ILE A 428 16.27 13.45 14.92
CA ILE A 428 17.56 12.92 14.47
C ILE A 428 18.66 13.84 14.99
N THR A 429 19.68 13.26 15.63
CA THR A 429 20.76 14.01 16.30
C THR A 429 21.82 14.53 15.33
N GLU A 430 21.89 13.99 14.14
CA GLU A 430 22.78 14.44 13.07
C GLU A 430 21.92 15.16 12.01
N PRO A 431 21.94 16.50 12.00
CA PRO A 431 21.12 17.24 11.06
C PRO A 431 21.79 17.28 9.70
N VAL A 432 21.26 16.55 8.78
CA VAL A 432 21.18 17.08 7.45
C VAL A 432 19.82 17.76 7.37
N GLU A 433 19.78 18.99 6.95
CA GLU A 433 18.63 19.89 6.88
C GLU A 433 17.29 19.25 7.28
N THR A 434 16.83 19.50 8.50
CA THR A 434 15.48 19.18 8.91
C THR A 434 14.54 19.96 8.01
N LEU A 435 14.16 19.38 6.88
CA LEU A 435 13.21 19.97 5.96
C LEU A 435 11.84 20.15 6.62
N TYR A 436 11.66 19.54 7.82
CA TYR A 436 10.39 19.55 8.59
C TYR A 436 10.67 19.70 10.09
N PRO A 437 10.94 20.90 10.58
CA PRO A 437 11.05 21.11 12.01
C PRO A 437 9.71 20.82 12.69
N GLY A 438 9.69 19.86 13.62
CA GLY A 438 8.58 19.61 14.51
C GLY A 438 7.96 18.20 14.47
N LYS A 439 7.91 17.51 13.35
CA LYS A 439 7.24 16.17 13.26
C LYS A 439 8.18 14.97 13.40
N GLY A 440 9.47 15.13 13.39
CA GLY A 440 10.44 14.03 13.51
C GLY A 440 10.43 13.00 12.36
N THR A 441 9.59 13.19 11.34
CA THR A 441 9.49 12.36 10.15
C THR A 441 9.10 13.18 8.92
N ILE A 442 9.29 12.61 7.74
CA ILE A 442 8.79 13.16 6.48
C ILE A 442 7.27 13.10 6.49
N VAL A 443 6.61 14.16 6.02
CA VAL A 443 5.15 14.27 6.04
C VAL A 443 4.50 14.00 4.68
N ARG A 444 5.29 13.96 3.58
CA ARG A 444 4.78 13.77 2.23
C ARG A 444 5.90 13.32 1.27
N LYS A 445 5.58 12.52 0.25
CA LYS A 445 6.50 12.27 -0.88
C LYS A 445 6.48 13.46 -1.85
N PRO A 446 7.63 13.84 -2.43
CA PRO A 446 7.64 14.79 -3.54
C PRO A 446 6.97 14.18 -4.77
N TYR A 447 6.35 15.01 -5.60
CA TYR A 447 5.87 14.54 -6.90
C TYR A 447 7.03 14.05 -7.77
N PRO A 448 6.78 13.09 -8.69
CA PRO A 448 7.79 12.70 -9.67
C PRO A 448 8.25 13.90 -10.48
N TYR A 449 9.55 14.07 -10.61
CA TYR A 449 10.14 15.15 -11.41
C TYR A 449 9.64 15.16 -12.87
N THR A 450 9.33 13.98 -13.41
CA THR A 450 8.78 13.83 -14.75
C THR A 450 7.45 14.55 -14.94
N GLU A 451 6.65 14.73 -13.90
CA GLU A 451 5.34 15.40 -13.97
C GLU A 451 5.45 16.88 -14.35
N ALA A 452 6.48 17.56 -13.87
CA ALA A 452 6.75 18.96 -14.26
C ALA A 452 6.99 19.12 -15.76
N ILE A 453 7.37 18.04 -16.46
CA ILE A 453 7.65 18.01 -17.90
C ILE A 453 6.49 17.40 -18.68
N SER A 454 5.96 16.27 -18.20
CA SER A 454 4.93 15.50 -18.90
C SER A 454 3.52 16.04 -18.75
N ASN A 455 3.20 16.66 -17.59
CA ASN A 455 1.91 17.27 -17.31
C ASN A 455 2.07 18.60 -16.52
N PRO A 456 2.72 19.62 -17.11
CA PRO A 456 3.09 20.83 -16.37
C PRO A 456 1.89 21.65 -15.85
N GLU A 457 0.77 21.62 -16.54
CA GLU A 457 -0.44 22.35 -16.12
C GLU A 457 -1.05 21.70 -14.87
N GLY A 458 -1.29 20.40 -14.88
CA GLY A 458 -1.80 19.63 -13.73
C GLY A 458 -0.86 19.69 -12.54
N PHE A 459 0.45 19.51 -12.78
CA PHE A 459 1.49 19.61 -11.75
C PHE A 459 1.51 20.98 -11.06
N ASN A 460 1.54 22.08 -11.82
CA ASN A 460 1.56 23.44 -11.25
C ASN A 460 0.26 23.78 -10.52
N ALA A 461 -0.89 23.33 -11.01
CA ALA A 461 -2.16 23.50 -10.34
C ALA A 461 -2.17 22.79 -8.98
N ALA A 462 -1.70 21.54 -8.92
CA ALA A 462 -1.60 20.77 -7.68
C ALA A 462 -0.67 21.42 -6.64
N ILE A 463 0.50 21.92 -7.07
CA ILE A 463 1.42 22.64 -6.17
C ILE A 463 0.77 23.92 -5.64
N SER A 464 0.06 24.66 -6.51
CA SER A 464 -0.57 25.91 -6.12
C SER A 464 -1.75 25.70 -5.17
N ALA A 465 -2.47 24.59 -5.29
CA ALA A 465 -3.62 24.26 -4.46
C ALA A 465 -3.24 23.79 -3.05
N GLN A 466 -2.04 23.30 -2.85
CA GLN A 466 -1.58 22.70 -1.60
C GLN A 466 -0.56 23.60 -0.91
N PRO A 467 -0.95 24.35 0.17
CA PRO A 467 -0.06 25.30 0.84
C PRO A 467 1.22 24.61 1.39
N GLY A 468 2.36 25.26 1.22
CA GLY A 468 3.64 24.79 1.75
C GLY A 468 4.32 23.71 0.93
N ILE A 469 3.75 23.28 -0.22
CA ILE A 469 4.49 22.46 -1.17
C ILE A 469 5.55 23.35 -1.83
N ILE A 470 6.76 22.92 -1.73
CA ILE A 470 7.90 23.47 -2.45
C ILE A 470 8.33 22.42 -3.45
N GLU A 471 8.55 22.85 -4.70
CA GLU A 471 9.09 22.04 -5.77
C GLU A 471 10.25 21.16 -5.27
N GLU A 472 10.23 19.86 -5.58
CA GLU A 472 11.27 18.88 -5.21
C GLU A 472 11.49 18.65 -3.70
N LYS A 473 10.66 19.17 -2.81
CA LYS A 473 10.77 18.98 -1.37
C LYS A 473 9.59 18.20 -0.81
N PHE A 474 9.82 17.57 0.33
CA PHE A 474 8.82 16.78 1.05
C PHE A 474 7.67 17.62 1.66
N GLY A 475 7.43 18.83 1.20
CA GLY A 475 6.33 19.77 1.38
C GLY A 475 5.64 19.84 2.74
N ALA A 476 4.50 20.49 2.79
CA ALA A 476 3.57 20.41 3.91
C ALA A 476 2.86 19.06 3.94
N GLY A 477 2.19 18.73 5.04
CA GLY A 477 1.35 17.53 5.16
C GLY A 477 0.29 17.44 4.06
N VAL A 478 -0.25 16.25 3.90
CA VAL A 478 -1.38 16.00 3.01
C VAL A 478 -2.69 16.47 3.67
N TRP A 479 -3.83 16.49 2.95
CA TRP A 479 -5.10 17.05 3.42
C TRP A 479 -5.55 16.56 4.81
N TRP A 480 -5.38 15.28 5.11
CA TRP A 480 -5.78 14.71 6.41
C TRP A 480 -4.72 14.86 7.51
N ASP A 481 -3.50 15.29 7.19
CA ASP A 481 -2.40 15.53 8.13
C ASP A 481 -2.43 17.00 8.57
N VAL A 482 -3.12 17.28 9.68
CA VAL A 482 -3.47 18.65 10.14
C VAL A 482 -2.65 19.16 11.31
N ASP A 483 -1.64 18.43 11.79
CA ASP A 483 -0.80 18.81 12.93
C ASP A 483 0.46 19.61 12.53
#